data_93a03219077b2006a78c0d38a18145ce
#
_entry.id   93a03219077b2006a78c0d38a18145ce
#
_cell.length_a   1.000
_cell.length_b   1.000
_cell.length_c   1.000
_cell.angle_alpha   90.00
_cell.angle_beta   90.00
_cell.angle_gamma   90.00
#
_symmetry.space_group_name_H-M   'P 1'
#
loop_
_entity.id
_entity.type
_entity.pdbx_description
1 polymer ?
#
loop_
_entity_poly.entity_id
_entity_poly.type
_entity_poly.pdbx_seq_one_letter_code
_entity_poly.pdbx_strand_id
1 'polypeptide(L)'
;MKTYISMLRGINVSGQKQMRMEALRQAYEKLNLRHVRSYVQSGNVVFESEENDMELLAGRIEAQIEQAFGLVVPVFLREAHDFQRIIAGNPFLVGRSEDPGKLHVTFLYRPVAEIDPDRLRISGEQADEFVIGQQEVYLFCPNGYGKTKLTNTFFENKLKQLATTRNWRTITALYEMAKASESGEAWQN
;
A
#
# COMPACT_ATOMS: atom_id res chain seq x y z
N MET A 1 8.17 -5.54 19.89
CA MET A 1 6.99 -5.03 19.17
C MET A 1 7.48 -4.40 17.87
N LYS A 2 6.80 -4.64 16.76
CA LYS A 2 7.19 -4.08 15.44
C LYS A 2 6.11 -3.13 14.93
N THR A 3 6.51 -2.14 14.13
CA THR A 3 5.60 -1.21 13.47
C THR A 3 5.25 -1.72 12.07
N TYR A 4 3.95 -1.83 11.84
CA TYR A 4 3.37 -2.30 10.58
C TYR A 4 2.56 -1.19 9.90
N ILE A 5 2.55 -1.26 8.58
CA ILE A 5 1.72 -0.43 7.72
C ILE A 5 0.81 -1.38 6.93
N SER A 6 -0.50 -1.23 7.13
CA SER A 6 -1.50 -1.95 6.35
C SER A 6 -2.16 -1.03 5.33
N MET A 7 -2.43 -1.59 4.16
CA MET A 7 -3.13 -0.93 3.07
C MET A 7 -4.30 -1.81 2.63
N LEU A 8 -5.52 -1.32 2.84
CA LEU A 8 -6.74 -2.00 2.43
C LEU A 8 -6.98 -1.81 0.93
N ARG A 9 -7.43 -2.89 0.26
CA ARG A 9 -7.72 -2.82 -1.16
C ARG A 9 -9.19 -2.48 -1.42
N GLY A 10 -9.43 -1.42 -2.18
CA GLY A 10 -10.72 -1.13 -2.79
C GLY A 10 -11.81 -0.68 -1.83
N ILE A 11 -11.46 -0.03 -0.72
CA ILE A 11 -12.43 0.63 0.16
C ILE A 11 -12.60 2.10 -0.20
N ASN A 12 -13.78 2.65 0.09
CA ASN A 12 -14.12 4.06 -0.09
C ASN A 12 -13.88 4.58 -1.53
N VAL A 13 -13.98 3.71 -2.53
CA VAL A 13 -13.84 4.05 -3.95
C VAL A 13 -15.20 4.09 -4.61
N SER A 14 -15.54 5.20 -5.27
CA SER A 14 -16.78 5.37 -6.02
C SER A 14 -18.06 5.01 -5.25
N GLY A 15 -18.08 5.31 -3.94
CA GLY A 15 -19.22 5.01 -3.06
C GLY A 15 -19.37 3.55 -2.64
N GLN A 16 -18.47 2.68 -3.08
CA GLN A 16 -18.47 1.26 -2.69
C GLN A 16 -17.63 1.01 -1.45
N LYS A 17 -17.96 -0.05 -0.70
CA LYS A 17 -17.25 -0.49 0.53
C LYS A 17 -16.94 0.69 1.46
N GLN A 18 -17.98 1.48 1.77
CA GLN A 18 -17.81 2.63 2.64
C GLN A 18 -17.41 2.19 4.05
N MET A 19 -16.34 2.81 4.56
CA MET A 19 -15.78 2.50 5.86
C MET A 19 -15.27 3.79 6.53
N ARG A 20 -15.80 4.09 7.72
CA ARG A 20 -15.31 5.22 8.50
C ARG A 20 -13.98 4.86 9.14
N MET A 21 -12.98 5.73 9.03
CA MET A 21 -11.64 5.44 9.54
C MET A 21 -11.59 5.29 11.06
N GLU A 22 -12.46 5.97 11.78
CA GLU A 22 -12.60 5.78 13.23
C GLU A 22 -13.04 4.34 13.58
N ALA A 23 -14.07 3.84 12.90
CA ALA A 23 -14.54 2.47 13.10
C ALA A 23 -13.50 1.43 12.65
N LEU A 24 -12.73 1.74 11.61
CA LEU A 24 -11.61 0.89 11.19
C LEU A 24 -10.53 0.82 12.28
N ARG A 25 -10.12 1.95 12.86
CA ARG A 25 -9.15 1.95 13.98
C ARG A 25 -9.65 1.12 15.17
N GLN A 26 -10.91 1.29 15.56
CA GLN A 26 -11.52 0.50 16.64
C GLN A 26 -11.51 -1.01 16.33
N ALA A 27 -11.69 -1.42 15.06
CA ALA A 27 -11.59 -2.82 14.66
C ALA A 27 -10.17 -3.38 14.85
N TYR A 28 -9.13 -2.57 14.55
CA TYR A 28 -7.74 -2.94 14.80
C TYR A 28 -7.42 -3.02 16.30
N GLU A 29 -7.91 -2.08 17.11
CA GLU A 29 -7.72 -2.05 18.56
C GLU A 29 -8.32 -3.29 19.25
N LYS A 30 -9.44 -3.83 18.75
CA LYS A 30 -10.02 -5.09 19.22
C LYS A 30 -9.12 -6.31 19.04
N LEU A 31 -8.14 -6.24 18.17
CA LEU A 31 -7.10 -7.27 17.98
C LEU A 31 -5.89 -7.08 18.92
N ASN A 32 -5.97 -6.17 19.89
CA ASN A 32 -4.86 -5.76 20.77
C ASN A 32 -3.67 -5.13 20.01
N LEU A 33 -3.93 -4.57 18.83
CA LEU A 33 -2.93 -3.79 18.10
C LEU A 33 -2.82 -2.41 18.76
N ARG A 34 -1.57 -1.90 18.87
CA ARG A 34 -1.29 -0.68 19.61
C ARG A 34 -0.97 0.49 18.70
N HIS A 35 -1.13 1.71 19.19
CA HIS A 35 -0.82 2.97 18.51
C HIS A 35 -1.45 3.07 17.11
N VAL A 36 -2.70 2.56 16.99
CA VAL A 36 -3.43 2.49 15.73
C VAL A 36 -3.77 3.88 15.21
N ARG A 37 -3.25 4.20 14.04
CA ARG A 37 -3.47 5.48 13.36
C ARG A 37 -3.80 5.26 11.90
N SER A 38 -4.71 6.03 11.34
CA SER A 38 -5.08 5.96 9.92
C SER A 38 -4.65 7.21 9.19
N TYR A 39 -4.32 7.06 7.90
CA TYR A 39 -3.99 8.17 7.01
C TYR A 39 -4.94 8.20 5.82
N VAL A 40 -5.62 9.33 5.62
CA VAL A 40 -6.66 9.59 4.63
C VAL A 40 -7.78 8.53 4.64
N GLN A 41 -8.70 8.58 3.66
CA GLN A 41 -9.88 7.70 3.64
C GLN A 41 -9.67 6.39 2.85
N SER A 42 -8.46 6.12 2.39
CA SER A 42 -8.16 4.96 1.50
C SER A 42 -7.71 3.70 2.22
N GLY A 43 -7.96 3.61 3.55
CA GLY A 43 -7.66 2.41 4.33
C GLY A 43 -6.17 2.17 4.55
N ASN A 44 -5.43 3.21 4.84
CA ASN A 44 -4.05 3.09 5.27
C ASN A 44 -4.01 3.20 6.79
N VAL A 45 -3.42 2.20 7.46
CA VAL A 45 -3.34 2.14 8.91
C VAL A 45 -1.92 1.79 9.34
N VAL A 46 -1.36 2.58 10.26
CA VAL A 46 -0.09 2.31 10.93
C VAL A 46 -0.41 1.84 12.35
N PHE A 47 0.25 0.78 12.80
CA PHE A 47 0.02 0.20 14.12
C PHE A 47 1.23 -0.62 14.57
N GLU A 48 1.25 -1.00 15.85
CA GLU A 48 2.26 -1.87 16.43
C GLU A 48 1.67 -3.22 16.83
N SER A 49 2.46 -4.29 16.65
CA SER A 49 2.11 -5.66 17.02
C SER A 49 3.31 -6.44 17.54
N GLU A 50 3.04 -7.41 18.41
CA GLU A 50 4.01 -8.43 18.84
C GLU A 50 4.03 -9.64 17.88
N GLU A 51 2.99 -9.78 17.05
CA GLU A 51 2.91 -10.82 16.04
C GLU A 51 3.94 -10.56 14.93
N ASN A 52 4.75 -11.57 14.64
CA ASN A 52 5.79 -11.49 13.62
C ASN A 52 5.41 -12.22 12.31
N ASP A 53 4.39 -13.06 12.36
CA ASP A 53 3.84 -13.71 11.17
C ASP A 53 2.87 -12.74 10.46
N MET A 54 3.34 -12.15 9.36
CA MET A 54 2.57 -11.18 8.60
C MET A 54 1.33 -11.79 7.91
N GLU A 55 1.39 -13.07 7.51
CA GLU A 55 0.23 -13.72 6.87
C GLU A 55 -0.86 -13.97 7.91
N LEU A 56 -0.49 -14.48 9.09
CA LEU A 56 -1.40 -14.66 10.21
C LEU A 56 -2.02 -13.32 10.64
N LEU A 57 -1.19 -12.28 10.78
CA LEU A 57 -1.63 -10.95 11.19
C LEU A 57 -2.59 -10.33 10.16
N ALA A 58 -2.28 -10.42 8.87
CA ALA A 58 -3.16 -9.95 7.79
C ALA A 58 -4.50 -10.69 7.82
N GLY A 59 -4.49 -12.01 7.93
CA GLY A 59 -5.71 -12.82 8.01
C GLY A 59 -6.59 -12.48 9.22
N ARG A 60 -5.99 -12.21 10.38
CA ARG A 60 -6.73 -11.73 11.58
C ARG A 60 -7.38 -10.37 11.36
N ILE A 61 -6.69 -9.46 10.69
CA ILE A 61 -7.21 -8.12 10.36
C ILE A 61 -8.36 -8.25 9.34
N GLU A 62 -8.20 -9.07 8.29
CA GLU A 62 -9.25 -9.33 7.30
C GLU A 62 -10.51 -9.92 7.94
N ALA A 63 -10.37 -10.91 8.80
CA ALA A 63 -11.48 -11.53 9.53
C ALA A 63 -12.19 -10.53 10.46
N GLN A 64 -11.42 -9.67 11.14
CA GLN A 64 -11.98 -8.63 12.00
C GLN A 64 -12.73 -7.55 11.20
N ILE A 65 -12.24 -7.19 10.02
CA ILE A 65 -12.92 -6.26 9.11
C ILE A 65 -14.23 -6.90 8.59
N GLU A 66 -14.19 -8.15 8.19
CA GLU A 66 -15.40 -8.87 7.74
C GLU A 66 -16.44 -8.95 8.86
N GLN A 67 -16.02 -9.27 10.08
CA GLN A 67 -16.92 -9.30 11.25
C GLN A 67 -17.53 -7.93 11.56
N ALA A 68 -16.71 -6.86 11.50
CA ALA A 68 -17.14 -5.51 11.90
C ALA A 68 -17.99 -4.80 10.85
N PHE A 69 -17.74 -5.05 9.56
CA PHE A 69 -18.35 -4.31 8.45
C PHE A 69 -19.12 -5.17 7.45
N GLY A 70 -19.06 -6.50 7.55
CA GLY A 70 -19.65 -7.41 6.56
C GLY A 70 -18.97 -7.33 5.19
N LEU A 71 -17.72 -6.88 5.13
CA LEU A 71 -16.99 -6.63 3.90
C LEU A 71 -15.72 -7.49 3.82
N VAL A 72 -15.60 -8.28 2.77
CA VAL A 72 -14.35 -8.96 2.44
C VAL A 72 -13.40 -7.96 1.79
N VAL A 73 -12.29 -7.64 2.48
CA VAL A 73 -11.33 -6.62 2.07
C VAL A 73 -9.92 -7.18 2.21
N PRO A 74 -9.17 -7.38 1.11
CA PRO A 74 -7.78 -7.79 1.20
C PRO A 74 -6.90 -6.73 1.88
N VAL A 75 -6.03 -7.20 2.76
CA VAL A 75 -5.09 -6.38 3.54
C VAL A 75 -3.66 -6.65 3.10
N PHE A 76 -2.99 -5.61 2.63
CA PHE A 76 -1.57 -5.63 2.28
C PHE A 76 -0.78 -5.14 3.49
N LEU A 77 0.07 -5.98 4.02
CA LEU A 77 0.88 -5.67 5.20
C LEU A 77 2.36 -5.51 4.82
N ARG A 78 3.01 -4.49 5.40
CA ARG A 78 4.45 -4.22 5.26
C ARG A 78 5.01 -3.75 6.60
N GLU A 79 6.27 -4.04 6.85
CA GLU A 79 7.00 -3.42 7.96
C GLU A 79 7.49 -2.01 7.56
N ALA A 80 7.80 -1.17 8.55
CA ALA A 80 8.30 0.19 8.31
C ALA A 80 9.58 0.21 7.45
N HIS A 81 10.48 -0.77 7.63
CA HIS A 81 11.71 -0.88 6.85
C HIS A 81 11.48 -1.14 5.36
N ASP A 82 10.37 -1.80 4.97
CA ASP A 82 10.02 -1.97 3.55
C ASP A 82 9.72 -0.63 2.90
N PHE A 83 9.01 0.25 3.61
CA PHE A 83 8.74 1.60 3.12
C PHE A 83 10.01 2.42 3.00
N GLN A 84 10.95 2.29 3.95
CA GLN A 84 12.27 2.93 3.85
C GLN A 84 13.02 2.49 2.60
N ARG A 85 13.07 1.18 2.35
CA ARG A 85 13.69 0.59 1.15
C ARG A 85 13.03 1.10 -0.13
N ILE A 86 11.69 1.11 -0.18
CA ILE A 86 10.91 1.58 -1.33
C ILE A 86 11.19 3.05 -1.62
N ILE A 87 11.26 3.89 -0.58
CA ILE A 87 11.51 5.33 -0.73
C ILE A 87 12.94 5.58 -1.20
N ALA A 88 13.93 4.94 -0.59
CA ALA A 88 15.34 5.11 -0.94
C ALA A 88 15.66 4.55 -2.34
N GLY A 89 14.95 3.50 -2.76
CA GLY A 89 15.20 2.79 -4.02
C GLY A 89 14.34 3.21 -5.20
N ASN A 90 13.55 4.30 -5.12
CA ASN A 90 12.68 4.69 -6.23
C ASN A 90 13.49 5.10 -7.47
N PRO A 91 13.42 4.33 -8.57
CA PRO A 91 14.26 4.55 -9.75
C PRO A 91 13.93 5.84 -10.51
N PHE A 92 12.74 6.41 -10.30
CA PHE A 92 12.32 7.65 -10.92
C PHE A 92 12.78 8.91 -10.15
N LEU A 93 13.26 8.73 -8.92
CA LEU A 93 13.87 9.80 -8.13
C LEU A 93 15.38 9.68 -8.13
N VAL A 94 15.91 8.45 -8.06
CA VAL A 94 17.35 8.20 -8.09
C VAL A 94 17.88 8.42 -9.52
N GLY A 95 18.57 9.55 -9.72
CA GLY A 95 19.20 9.89 -11.01
C GLY A 95 18.29 10.52 -12.07
N ARG A 96 16.98 10.64 -11.82
CA ARG A 96 16.02 11.23 -12.77
C ARG A 96 15.32 12.49 -12.26
N SER A 97 15.10 12.62 -10.96
CA SER A 97 14.45 13.77 -10.31
C SER A 97 13.05 14.07 -10.88
N GLU A 98 12.25 13.03 -11.15
CA GLU A 98 10.87 13.19 -11.64
C GLU A 98 9.96 13.84 -10.61
N ASP A 99 8.87 14.47 -11.07
CA ASP A 99 7.88 15.07 -10.18
C ASP A 99 7.23 14.02 -9.27
N PRO A 100 7.41 14.12 -7.94
CA PRO A 100 6.80 13.19 -6.98
C PRO A 100 5.27 13.10 -7.09
N GLY A 101 4.60 14.16 -7.57
CA GLY A 101 3.16 14.17 -7.81
C GLY A 101 2.70 13.22 -8.93
N LYS A 102 3.66 12.73 -9.75
CA LYS A 102 3.40 11.77 -10.83
C LYS A 102 3.79 10.34 -10.47
N LEU A 103 4.33 10.13 -9.27
CA LEU A 103 4.83 8.83 -8.82
C LEU A 103 3.78 8.08 -8.01
N HIS A 104 3.74 6.78 -8.24
CA HIS A 104 2.90 5.82 -7.50
C HIS A 104 3.69 4.54 -7.26
N VAL A 105 3.26 3.77 -6.26
CA VAL A 105 3.75 2.41 -6.04
C VAL A 105 2.56 1.48 -5.95
N THR A 106 2.60 0.43 -6.74
CA THR A 106 1.67 -0.69 -6.66
C THR A 106 2.29 -1.77 -5.80
N PHE A 107 1.66 -2.06 -4.67
CA PHE A 107 2.06 -3.16 -3.79
C PHE A 107 1.42 -4.45 -4.28
N LEU A 108 2.22 -5.51 -4.30
CA LEU A 108 1.78 -6.85 -4.69
C LEU A 108 1.57 -7.70 -3.44
N TYR A 109 0.59 -8.61 -3.49
CA TYR A 109 0.25 -9.45 -2.35
C TYR A 109 1.38 -10.43 -2.00
N ARG A 110 2.08 -10.94 -3.03
CA ARG A 110 3.23 -11.85 -2.89
C ARG A 110 4.47 -11.27 -3.58
N PRO A 111 5.67 -11.68 -3.17
CA PRO A 111 6.88 -11.34 -3.91
C PRO A 111 6.77 -11.74 -5.37
N VAL A 112 7.39 -10.95 -6.22
CA VAL A 112 7.51 -11.23 -7.63
C VAL A 112 8.60 -12.29 -7.80
N ALA A 113 8.20 -13.55 -7.95
CA ALA A 113 9.11 -14.54 -8.52
C ALA A 113 9.38 -14.14 -9.99
N GLU A 114 10.50 -14.57 -10.57
CA GLU A 114 10.95 -14.23 -11.93
C GLU A 114 9.78 -13.96 -12.90
N ILE A 115 9.53 -12.67 -13.15
CA ILE A 115 8.52 -12.27 -14.14
C ILE A 115 9.25 -12.05 -15.46
N ASP A 116 8.77 -12.72 -16.47
CA ASP A 116 9.09 -12.37 -17.85
C ASP A 116 8.59 -10.91 -18.11
N PRO A 117 9.49 -9.92 -18.29
CA PRO A 117 9.10 -8.54 -18.52
C PRO A 117 8.17 -8.37 -19.72
N ASP A 118 8.25 -9.28 -20.69
CA ASP A 118 7.42 -9.25 -21.89
C ASP A 118 5.94 -9.49 -21.59
N ARG A 119 5.61 -10.15 -20.48
CA ARG A 119 4.22 -10.31 -20.03
C ARG A 119 3.59 -9.00 -19.60
N LEU A 120 4.39 -8.01 -19.22
CA LEU A 120 3.92 -6.69 -18.76
C LEU A 120 3.94 -5.64 -19.88
N ARG A 121 4.24 -6.02 -21.11
CA ARG A 121 4.17 -5.08 -22.24
C ARG A 121 2.77 -4.52 -22.40
N ILE A 122 2.71 -3.20 -22.53
CA ILE A 122 1.50 -2.45 -22.84
C ILE A 122 1.56 -2.10 -24.32
N SER A 123 0.52 -2.45 -25.07
CA SER A 123 0.41 -2.09 -26.47
C SER A 123 0.08 -0.60 -26.64
N GLY A 124 0.81 0.09 -27.51
CA GLY A 124 0.64 1.50 -27.87
C GLY A 124 1.69 2.42 -27.27
N GLU A 125 1.81 3.62 -27.84
CA GLU A 125 2.65 4.69 -27.27
C GLU A 125 2.08 5.12 -25.93
N GLN A 126 2.85 4.90 -24.84
CA GLN A 126 2.51 5.34 -23.52
C GLN A 126 3.66 6.17 -22.94
N ALA A 127 3.29 7.30 -22.34
CA ALA A 127 4.23 8.08 -21.56
C ALA A 127 4.44 7.51 -20.16
N ASP A 128 3.58 6.57 -19.75
CA ASP A 128 3.66 5.92 -18.42
C ASP A 128 4.78 4.88 -18.41
N GLU A 129 5.56 4.89 -17.33
CA GLU A 129 6.65 3.95 -17.13
C GLU A 129 6.45 3.17 -15.82
N PHE A 130 7.01 1.96 -15.76
CA PHE A 130 7.05 1.19 -14.53
C PHE A 130 8.36 0.43 -14.37
N VAL A 131 8.76 0.19 -13.13
CA VAL A 131 9.89 -0.66 -12.76
C VAL A 131 9.44 -1.63 -11.68
N ILE A 132 9.71 -2.92 -11.88
CA ILE A 132 9.35 -3.97 -10.93
C ILE A 132 10.42 -4.03 -9.85
N GLY A 133 9.98 -3.98 -8.58
CA GLY A 133 10.77 -4.24 -7.40
C GLY A 133 10.62 -5.67 -6.89
N GLN A 134 10.82 -5.90 -5.60
CA GLN A 134 10.70 -7.22 -4.97
C GLN A 134 9.24 -7.65 -4.76
N GLN A 135 8.43 -6.79 -4.20
CA GLN A 135 7.00 -7.01 -3.92
C GLN A 135 6.20 -5.73 -4.20
N GLU A 136 6.74 -4.88 -5.04
CA GLU A 136 6.15 -3.61 -5.48
C GLU A 136 6.48 -3.34 -6.94
N VAL A 137 5.71 -2.45 -7.54
CA VAL A 137 5.97 -1.88 -8.87
C VAL A 137 5.97 -0.37 -8.73
N TYR A 138 7.07 0.27 -9.08
CA TYR A 138 7.18 1.73 -9.16
C TYR A 138 6.56 2.22 -10.45
N LEU A 139 5.76 3.28 -10.38
CA LEU A 139 5.07 3.86 -11.53
C LEU A 139 5.41 5.34 -11.68
N PHE A 140 5.66 5.75 -12.91
CA PHE A 140 5.69 7.14 -13.32
C PHE A 140 4.55 7.39 -14.31
N CYS A 141 3.60 8.25 -13.92
CA CYS A 141 2.40 8.56 -14.69
C CYS A 141 2.34 10.06 -15.00
N PRO A 142 3.08 10.57 -16.01
CA PRO A 142 3.20 12.00 -16.29
C PRO A 142 1.85 12.68 -16.57
N ASN A 143 0.89 11.94 -17.15
CA ASN A 143 -0.45 12.43 -17.44
C ASN A 143 -1.46 12.23 -16.28
N GLY A 144 -0.98 11.72 -15.13
CA GLY A 144 -1.76 11.42 -13.94
C GLY A 144 -2.32 10.00 -13.91
N TYR A 145 -2.39 9.44 -12.69
CA TYR A 145 -2.81 8.05 -12.47
C TYR A 145 -4.23 7.74 -12.98
N GLY A 146 -5.14 8.69 -12.97
CA GLY A 146 -6.50 8.49 -13.49
C GLY A 146 -6.58 8.23 -14.99
N LYS A 147 -5.51 8.46 -15.75
CA LYS A 147 -5.43 8.24 -17.20
C LYS A 147 -4.55 7.04 -17.58
N THR A 148 -3.86 6.45 -16.61
CA THR A 148 -2.96 5.34 -16.87
C THR A 148 -3.68 4.04 -17.17
N LYS A 149 -3.05 3.19 -17.98
CA LYS A 149 -3.44 1.79 -18.14
C LYS A 149 -2.78 0.88 -17.09
N LEU A 150 -1.79 1.38 -16.33
CA LEU A 150 -1.08 0.68 -15.25
C LEU A 150 -1.93 0.61 -13.97
N THR A 151 -3.14 0.08 -14.08
CA THR A 151 -4.09 -0.04 -12.97
C THR A 151 -3.82 -1.28 -12.13
N ASN A 152 -4.42 -1.36 -10.93
CA ASN A 152 -4.40 -2.58 -10.13
C ASN A 152 -4.88 -3.78 -10.94
N THR A 153 -5.99 -3.66 -11.66
CA THR A 153 -6.56 -4.71 -12.49
C THR A 153 -5.59 -5.17 -13.59
N PHE A 154 -4.82 -4.24 -14.19
CA PHE A 154 -3.79 -4.59 -15.15
C PHE A 154 -2.75 -5.52 -14.52
N PHE A 155 -2.17 -5.13 -13.38
CA PHE A 155 -1.16 -5.95 -12.69
C PHE A 155 -1.75 -7.26 -12.19
N GLU A 156 -2.95 -7.26 -11.62
CA GLU A 156 -3.62 -8.47 -11.15
C GLU A 156 -3.85 -9.48 -12.27
N ASN A 157 -4.30 -9.02 -13.42
CA ASN A 157 -4.50 -9.89 -14.58
C ASN A 157 -3.18 -10.45 -15.12
N LYS A 158 -2.12 -9.65 -15.14
CA LYS A 158 -0.81 -10.05 -15.67
C LYS A 158 -0.03 -10.93 -14.69
N LEU A 159 -0.08 -10.61 -13.39
CA LEU A 159 0.72 -11.25 -12.36
C LEU A 159 -0.04 -12.35 -11.60
N LYS A 160 -1.36 -12.49 -11.85
CA LYS A 160 -2.23 -13.49 -11.21
C LYS A 160 -2.20 -13.41 -9.68
N GLN A 161 -2.12 -12.20 -9.14
CA GLN A 161 -2.16 -11.92 -7.72
C GLN A 161 -2.81 -10.56 -7.46
N LEU A 162 -3.26 -10.32 -6.24
CA LEU A 162 -3.87 -9.04 -5.86
C LEU A 162 -2.83 -7.92 -5.83
N ALA A 163 -3.29 -6.71 -6.15
CA ALA A 163 -2.49 -5.49 -6.14
C ALA A 163 -3.26 -4.30 -5.56
N THR A 164 -2.54 -3.37 -4.93
CA THR A 164 -3.11 -2.10 -4.46
C THR A 164 -2.11 -0.97 -4.66
N THR A 165 -2.55 0.18 -5.18
CA THR A 165 -1.67 1.30 -5.51
C THR A 165 -1.85 2.46 -4.53
N ARG A 166 -0.73 3.11 -4.19
CA ARG A 166 -0.70 4.36 -3.42
C ARG A 166 0.13 5.40 -4.16
N ASN A 167 -0.30 6.67 -4.10
CA ASN A 167 0.50 7.78 -4.59
C ASN A 167 1.70 8.04 -3.67
N TRP A 168 2.71 8.70 -4.19
CA TRP A 168 3.98 8.94 -3.49
C TRP A 168 3.80 9.71 -2.19
N ARG A 169 2.91 10.71 -2.16
CA ARG A 169 2.61 11.47 -0.95
C ARG A 169 2.08 10.57 0.17
N THR A 170 1.20 9.62 -0.16
CA THR A 170 0.69 8.64 0.82
C THR A 170 1.81 7.75 1.34
N ILE A 171 2.72 7.30 0.46
CA ILE A 171 3.84 6.42 0.84
C ILE A 171 4.77 7.12 1.81
N THR A 172 5.18 8.35 1.50
CA THR A 172 6.06 9.13 2.38
C THR A 172 5.40 9.45 3.72
N ALA A 173 4.11 9.83 3.71
CA ALA A 173 3.37 10.09 4.94
C ALA A 173 3.26 8.85 5.83
N LEU A 174 2.98 7.67 5.27
CA LEU A 174 2.90 6.42 6.02
C LEU A 174 4.24 6.02 6.64
N TYR A 175 5.33 6.24 5.92
CA TYR A 175 6.67 6.00 6.45
C TYR A 175 7.00 6.93 7.63
N GLU A 176 6.72 8.23 7.49
CA GLU A 176 6.95 9.18 8.59
C GLU A 176 6.07 8.87 9.82
N MET A 177 4.82 8.43 9.60
CA MET A 177 3.97 7.96 10.70
C MET A 177 4.57 6.73 11.41
N ALA A 178 5.11 5.79 10.65
CA ALA A 178 5.73 4.58 11.20
C ALA A 178 7.01 4.92 11.99
N LYS A 179 7.86 5.79 11.47
CA LYS A 179 9.05 6.32 12.17
C LYS A 179 8.70 6.98 13.50
N ALA A 180 7.69 7.84 13.48
CA ALA A 180 7.23 8.52 14.71
C ALA A 180 6.70 7.52 15.75
N SER A 181 6.09 6.40 15.31
CA SER A 181 5.68 5.33 16.22
C SER A 181 6.88 4.65 16.87
N GLU A 182 7.92 4.34 16.09
CA GLU A 182 9.13 3.68 16.58
C GLU A 182 9.96 4.57 17.52
N SER A 183 9.97 5.89 17.32
CA SER A 183 10.67 6.86 18.18
C SER A 183 9.86 7.28 19.41
N GLY A 184 8.58 6.90 19.52
CA GLY A 184 7.68 7.34 20.58
C GLY A 184 7.26 8.81 20.45
N GLU A 185 7.46 9.43 19.30
CA GLU A 185 7.09 10.80 19.01
C GLU A 185 5.63 10.92 18.56
N ALA A 186 4.99 12.03 18.90
CA ALA A 186 3.66 12.35 18.38
C ALA A 186 3.78 12.79 16.90
N TRP A 187 3.25 11.99 15.96
CA TRP A 187 3.15 12.43 14.58
C TRP A 187 2.11 13.56 14.47
N GLN A 188 2.54 14.69 13.93
CA GLN A 188 1.67 15.85 13.67
C GLN A 188 1.33 15.86 12.16
N ASN A 189 0.03 15.97 11.86
CA ASN A 189 -0.50 15.97 10.48
C ASN A 189 -0.25 17.31 9.80
#